data_7218134daf8c89dd5feb2a79adb837fe
#
_entry.id   7218134daf8c89dd5feb2a79adb837fe
#
_cell.length_a   1.000
_cell.length_b   1.000
_cell.length_c   1.000
_cell.angle_alpha   90.00
_cell.angle_beta   90.00
_cell.angle_gamma   90.00
#
_symmetry.space_group_name_H-M   'P 1'
#
loop_
_entity.id
_entity.type
_entity.pdbx_description
1 polymer ?
#
loop_
_entity_poly.entity_id
_entity_poly.type
_entity_poly.pdbx_seq_one_letter_code
_entity_poly.pdbx_strand_id
1 'polypeptide(L)'
;SDISAVEDAYHFKRPIYAGNAIVDVHAPEGSRLVATVRVASWKAVGDAGNATIESRSANAAASSHTRFVKLESGGGERPDLQTAASVISGGRALASKENFELIYDLADLIGAGAGASRAAVDAGYCPNDMQVGQTGKIISPDLYIAFGISGAIQHITGIKDAGTIVAVNKDADAPIFEVADIGLAADLFN
;
A
#
# COMPACT_ATOMS: atom_id res chain seq x y z
N SER A 1 9.71 -8.99 -11.45
CA SER A 1 9.08 -7.86 -10.73
C SER A 1 8.39 -8.34 -9.46
N ASP A 2 8.19 -7.44 -8.52
CA ASP A 2 7.44 -7.69 -7.28
C ASP A 2 8.07 -8.79 -6.41
N ILE A 3 9.40 -8.76 -6.27
CA ILE A 3 10.14 -9.74 -5.48
C ILE A 3 9.81 -9.56 -4.00
N SER A 4 9.43 -10.66 -3.36
CA SER A 4 9.09 -10.71 -1.93
C SER A 4 10.14 -11.44 -1.08
N ALA A 5 11.04 -12.20 -1.70
CA ALA A 5 12.19 -12.81 -1.04
C ALA A 5 13.33 -13.06 -2.03
N VAL A 6 14.56 -13.06 -1.52
CA VAL A 6 15.79 -13.37 -2.27
C VAL A 6 16.47 -14.55 -1.56
N GLU A 7 16.72 -15.64 -2.29
CA GLU A 7 17.45 -16.80 -1.76
C GLU A 7 18.95 -16.70 -2.06
N ASP A 8 19.28 -16.32 -3.29
CA ASP A 8 20.66 -16.01 -3.70
C ASP A 8 20.67 -14.98 -4.84
N ALA A 9 21.82 -14.79 -5.49
CA ALA A 9 22.02 -13.78 -6.53
C ALA A 9 21.11 -13.98 -7.77
N TYR A 10 20.58 -15.17 -7.98
CA TYR A 10 19.79 -15.52 -9.15
C TYR A 10 18.45 -16.22 -8.83
N HIS A 11 18.16 -16.50 -7.54
CA HIS A 11 16.93 -17.13 -7.09
C HIS A 11 16.08 -16.17 -6.26
N PHE A 12 14.82 -16.02 -6.66
CA PHE A 12 13.89 -15.05 -6.10
C PHE A 12 12.52 -15.68 -5.91
N LYS A 13 11.77 -15.19 -4.91
CA LYS A 13 10.36 -15.51 -4.75
C LYS A 13 9.51 -14.30 -5.08
N ARG A 14 8.39 -14.56 -5.74
CA ARG A 14 7.39 -13.52 -6.02
C ARG A 14 5.98 -14.08 -5.91
N PRO A 15 5.04 -13.30 -5.41
CA PRO A 15 3.64 -13.69 -5.40
C PRO A 15 3.02 -13.53 -6.79
N ILE A 16 2.08 -14.42 -7.10
CA ILE A 16 1.18 -14.36 -8.23
C ILE A 16 -0.27 -14.62 -7.78
N TYR A 17 -1.26 -14.41 -8.65
CA TYR A 17 -2.69 -14.57 -8.32
C TYR A 17 -3.09 -13.86 -7.02
N ALA A 18 -2.77 -12.55 -6.93
CA ALA A 18 -3.06 -11.74 -5.75
C ALA A 18 -2.44 -12.27 -4.44
N GLY A 19 -1.31 -12.98 -4.52
CA GLY A 19 -0.61 -13.55 -3.37
C GLY A 19 -1.08 -14.95 -2.97
N ASN A 20 -2.01 -15.55 -3.72
CA ASN A 20 -2.47 -16.92 -3.44
C ASN A 20 -1.46 -18.00 -3.82
N ALA A 21 -0.46 -17.66 -4.61
CA ALA A 21 0.64 -18.56 -4.93
C ALA A 21 1.98 -17.80 -4.91
N ILE A 22 3.02 -18.48 -4.48
CA ILE A 22 4.40 -17.99 -4.55
C ILE A 22 5.13 -18.79 -5.63
N VAL A 23 5.79 -18.08 -6.52
CA VAL A 23 6.60 -18.67 -7.60
C VAL A 23 8.08 -18.46 -7.31
N ASP A 24 8.85 -19.51 -7.44
CA ASP A 24 10.30 -19.45 -7.47
C ASP A 24 10.73 -19.05 -8.89
N VAL A 25 11.54 -18.02 -8.98
CA VAL A 25 12.08 -17.48 -10.24
C VAL A 25 13.58 -17.64 -10.23
N HIS A 26 14.09 -18.35 -11.22
CA HIS A 26 15.53 -18.51 -11.44
C HIS A 26 15.96 -17.72 -12.66
N ALA A 27 16.93 -16.82 -12.49
CA ALA A 27 17.58 -16.12 -13.58
C ALA A 27 18.86 -16.85 -13.98
N PRO A 28 19.25 -16.91 -15.26
CA PRO A 28 20.51 -17.51 -15.67
C PRO A 28 21.72 -16.84 -15.01
N GLU A 29 22.68 -17.61 -14.54
CA GLU A 29 23.92 -17.09 -13.97
C GLU A 29 24.63 -16.13 -14.93
N GLY A 30 25.20 -15.05 -14.39
CA GLY A 30 25.90 -14.03 -15.16
C GLY A 30 24.98 -13.08 -15.94
N SER A 31 23.65 -13.29 -15.92
CA SER A 31 22.71 -12.36 -16.56
C SER A 31 22.64 -11.03 -15.80
N ARG A 32 22.41 -9.92 -16.56
CA ARG A 32 22.11 -8.62 -15.94
C ARG A 32 20.67 -8.62 -15.46
N LEU A 33 20.48 -8.45 -14.16
CA LEU A 33 19.15 -8.42 -13.53
C LEU A 33 18.64 -6.99 -13.42
N VAL A 34 17.38 -6.81 -13.80
CA VAL A 34 16.58 -5.61 -13.51
C VAL A 34 15.33 -6.06 -12.80
N ALA A 35 15.14 -5.62 -11.58
CA ALA A 35 14.08 -6.11 -10.71
C ALA A 35 13.38 -4.98 -9.97
N THR A 36 12.11 -5.21 -9.64
CA THR A 36 11.40 -4.43 -8.63
C THR A 36 11.13 -5.31 -7.42
N VAL A 37 11.17 -4.74 -6.24
CA VAL A 37 10.90 -5.44 -4.98
C VAL A 37 9.55 -5.00 -4.43
N ARG A 38 8.89 -5.90 -3.71
CA ARG A 38 7.68 -5.59 -2.95
C ARG A 38 8.11 -4.99 -1.61
N VAL A 39 8.03 -3.69 -1.46
CA VAL A 39 8.49 -2.97 -0.25
C VAL A 39 7.83 -3.54 1.02
N ALA A 40 6.53 -3.82 0.97
CA ALA A 40 5.77 -4.38 2.09
C ALA A 40 6.27 -5.76 2.60
N SER A 41 7.10 -6.47 1.83
CA SER A 41 7.70 -7.77 2.25
C SER A 41 9.04 -7.60 2.98
N TRP A 42 9.53 -6.38 3.15
CA TRP A 42 10.86 -6.11 3.67
C TRP A 42 10.78 -5.13 4.85
N LYS A 43 11.48 -5.45 5.92
CA LYS A 43 11.67 -4.48 7.00
C LYS A 43 12.78 -3.51 6.61
N ALA A 44 12.60 -2.23 6.98
CA ALA A 44 13.66 -1.25 6.82
C ALA A 44 14.91 -1.69 7.62
N VAL A 45 16.07 -1.53 7.00
CA VAL A 45 17.33 -1.74 7.70
C VAL A 45 17.58 -0.59 8.67
N GLY A 46 18.25 -0.86 9.79
CA GLY A 46 18.64 0.19 10.73
C GLY A 46 19.70 1.13 10.16
N ASP A 47 19.85 2.30 10.74
CA ASP A 47 20.77 3.35 10.29
C ASP A 47 22.25 3.10 10.64
N ALA A 48 22.56 1.97 11.28
CA ALA A 48 23.91 1.59 11.71
C ALA A 48 24.68 0.90 10.57
N GLY A 49 24.85 1.58 9.44
CA GLY A 49 25.61 1.05 8.30
C GLY A 49 26.84 1.89 7.99
N ASN A 50 27.82 1.28 7.33
CA ASN A 50 29.07 1.93 6.91
C ASN A 50 29.35 1.66 5.44
N ALA A 51 28.32 1.85 4.58
CA ALA A 51 28.44 1.66 3.15
C ALA A 51 29.21 2.82 2.50
N THR A 52 30.10 2.51 1.56
CA THR A 52 30.77 3.52 0.75
C THR A 52 29.76 4.16 -0.23
N ILE A 53 29.68 5.48 -0.24
CA ILE A 53 28.86 6.23 -1.19
C ILE A 53 29.74 6.62 -2.38
N GLU A 54 29.42 6.12 -3.57
CA GLU A 54 30.07 6.49 -4.83
C GLU A 54 29.15 7.41 -5.65
N SER A 55 29.68 8.58 -6.03
CA SER A 55 28.99 9.47 -6.96
C SER A 55 29.38 9.10 -8.40
N ARG A 56 28.39 8.88 -9.25
CA ARG A 56 28.59 8.59 -10.67
C ARG A 56 27.74 9.50 -11.53
N SER A 57 28.33 10.03 -12.61
CA SER A 57 27.60 10.79 -13.61
C SER A 57 26.90 9.84 -14.57
N ALA A 58 25.60 10.04 -14.78
CA ALA A 58 24.84 9.33 -15.78
C ALA A 58 24.76 10.15 -17.07
N ASN A 59 25.32 9.65 -18.17
CA ASN A 59 25.14 10.18 -19.51
C ASN A 59 23.90 9.54 -20.14
N ALA A 60 22.71 9.90 -19.66
CA ALA A 60 21.47 9.47 -20.28
C ALA A 60 21.12 10.42 -21.43
N ALA A 61 20.94 9.89 -22.64
CA ALA A 61 20.37 10.66 -23.73
C ALA A 61 18.91 11.02 -23.37
N ALA A 62 18.60 12.31 -23.29
CA ALA A 62 17.24 12.74 -23.08
C ALA A 62 16.36 12.28 -24.26
N SER A 63 15.15 11.81 -23.98
CA SER A 63 14.19 11.49 -25.04
C SER A 63 13.86 12.75 -25.85
N SER A 64 13.91 12.65 -27.18
CA SER A 64 13.50 13.74 -28.07
C SER A 64 11.98 13.88 -28.19
N HIS A 65 11.23 12.85 -27.76
CA HIS A 65 9.78 12.74 -27.96
C HIS A 65 8.97 13.03 -26.70
N THR A 66 9.61 13.01 -25.52
CA THR A 66 8.96 13.23 -24.23
C THR A 66 9.81 14.14 -23.36
N ARG A 67 9.14 14.96 -22.55
CA ARG A 67 9.79 15.76 -21.51
C ARG A 67 9.05 15.56 -20.19
N PHE A 68 9.79 15.49 -19.10
CA PHE A 68 9.20 15.60 -17.78
C PHE A 68 8.67 17.02 -17.58
N VAL A 69 7.41 17.14 -17.18
CA VAL A 69 6.78 18.43 -16.89
C VAL A 69 6.75 18.66 -15.39
N LYS A 70 6.11 17.79 -14.65
CA LYS A 70 6.04 17.80 -13.18
C LYS A 70 5.51 16.47 -12.66
N LEU A 71 5.80 16.19 -11.41
CA LEU A 71 5.14 15.17 -10.64
C LEU A 71 4.12 15.87 -9.73
N GLU A 72 2.85 15.61 -9.91
CA GLU A 72 1.80 15.96 -8.95
C GLU A 72 1.59 14.73 -8.06
N SER A 73 2.34 14.66 -6.97
CA SER A 73 2.04 13.71 -5.91
C SER A 73 1.05 14.37 -4.95
N GLY A 74 0.00 13.64 -4.55
CA GLY A 74 -0.90 14.07 -3.47
C GLY A 74 -0.21 14.09 -2.09
N GLY A 75 1.13 14.09 -2.08
CA GLY A 75 1.99 14.08 -0.91
C GLY A 75 1.76 15.32 -0.06
N GLY A 76 0.82 15.21 0.87
CA GLY A 76 0.71 16.04 2.04
C GLY A 76 1.80 15.67 3.06
N GLU A 77 1.75 16.28 4.22
CA GLU A 77 2.66 16.01 5.36
C GLU A 77 2.49 14.60 5.95
N ARG A 78 1.53 13.79 5.43
CA ARG A 78 1.23 12.44 5.93
C ARG A 78 2.25 11.40 5.45
N PRO A 79 2.55 10.39 6.27
CA PRO A 79 3.41 9.28 5.89
C PRO A 79 2.94 8.58 4.61
N ASP A 80 3.88 8.15 3.76
CA ASP A 80 3.54 7.34 2.58
C ASP A 80 2.95 5.99 3.01
N LEU A 81 1.87 5.59 2.34
CA LEU A 81 1.12 4.36 2.66
C LEU A 81 1.97 3.09 2.69
N GLN A 82 3.04 3.02 1.89
CA GLN A 82 3.87 1.81 1.81
C GLN A 82 4.90 1.72 2.94
N THR A 83 5.13 2.83 3.65
CA THR A 83 6.13 2.92 4.74
C THR A 83 5.52 3.33 6.09
N ALA A 84 4.25 3.73 6.11
CA ALA A 84 3.56 4.14 7.33
C ALA A 84 3.39 2.95 8.28
N ALA A 85 3.74 3.15 9.56
CA ALA A 85 3.51 2.17 10.63
C ALA A 85 2.01 2.00 10.94
N SER A 86 1.23 3.05 10.75
CA SER A 86 -0.23 3.02 10.92
C SER A 86 -0.91 3.62 9.70
N VAL A 87 -2.02 3.01 9.28
CA VAL A 87 -2.83 3.46 8.14
C VAL A 87 -4.30 3.48 8.50
N ILE A 88 -4.97 4.58 8.21
CA ILE A 88 -6.43 4.71 8.30
C ILE A 88 -6.99 4.79 6.88
N SER A 89 -7.98 3.97 6.57
CA SER A 89 -8.55 3.90 5.22
C SER A 89 -10.06 4.04 5.22
N GLY A 90 -10.55 4.82 4.24
CA GLY A 90 -11.96 5.05 4.03
C GLY A 90 -12.54 4.25 2.86
N GLY A 91 -13.76 3.73 3.06
CA GLY A 91 -14.53 3.04 2.03
C GLY A 91 -15.64 3.91 1.42
N ARG A 92 -16.37 3.30 0.48
CA ARG A 92 -17.51 3.96 -0.19
C ARG A 92 -18.64 4.34 0.78
N ALA A 93 -18.72 3.69 1.95
CA ALA A 93 -19.73 4.00 2.97
C ALA A 93 -19.59 5.41 3.58
N LEU A 94 -18.47 6.10 3.38
CA LEU A 94 -18.32 7.51 3.73
C LEU A 94 -19.22 8.43 2.88
N ALA A 95 -19.73 7.96 1.75
CA ALA A 95 -20.76 8.54 0.92
C ALA A 95 -20.39 9.85 0.18
N SER A 96 -19.40 10.61 0.60
CA SER A 96 -19.00 11.85 -0.07
C SER A 96 -17.52 12.18 0.16
N LYS A 97 -17.01 13.13 -0.63
CA LYS A 97 -15.66 13.69 -0.48
C LYS A 97 -15.54 14.46 0.84
N GLU A 98 -16.59 15.19 1.23
CA GLU A 98 -16.64 15.98 2.47
C GLU A 98 -16.53 15.06 3.69
N ASN A 99 -17.23 13.94 3.69
CA ASN A 99 -17.16 12.96 4.76
C ASN A 99 -15.80 12.23 4.78
N PHE A 100 -15.10 12.17 3.62
CA PHE A 100 -13.78 11.56 3.57
C PHE A 100 -12.72 12.38 4.35
N GLU A 101 -12.98 13.66 4.63
CA GLU A 101 -12.13 14.48 5.51
C GLU A 101 -11.97 13.86 6.91
N LEU A 102 -12.95 13.09 7.40
CA LEU A 102 -12.83 12.34 8.66
C LEU A 102 -11.61 11.38 8.65
N ILE A 103 -11.31 10.79 7.49
CA ILE A 103 -10.15 9.88 7.36
C ILE A 103 -8.85 10.68 7.44
N TYR A 104 -8.82 11.86 6.83
CA TYR A 104 -7.66 12.74 6.89
C TYR A 104 -7.43 13.26 8.32
N ASP A 105 -8.48 13.74 8.98
CA ASP A 105 -8.39 14.27 10.34
C ASP A 105 -7.91 13.20 11.32
N LEU A 106 -8.45 11.97 11.22
CA LEU A 106 -8.02 10.86 12.07
C LEU A 106 -6.57 10.43 11.77
N ALA A 107 -6.19 10.39 10.50
CA ALA A 107 -4.81 10.06 10.11
C ALA A 107 -3.82 11.10 10.65
N ASP A 108 -4.15 12.39 10.55
CA ASP A 108 -3.33 13.48 11.05
C ASP A 108 -3.20 13.43 12.59
N LEU A 109 -4.31 13.12 13.28
CA LEU A 109 -4.35 13.06 14.74
C LEU A 109 -3.36 12.03 15.34
N ILE A 110 -3.16 10.90 14.64
CA ILE A 110 -2.28 9.82 15.11
C ILE A 110 -0.98 9.67 14.29
N GLY A 111 -0.74 10.58 13.33
CA GLY A 111 0.43 10.51 12.45
C GLY A 111 0.40 9.30 11.51
N ALA A 112 -0.77 8.87 11.07
CA ALA A 112 -0.95 7.73 10.18
C ALA A 112 -0.96 8.12 8.70
N GLY A 113 -0.71 7.14 7.82
CA GLY A 113 -1.02 7.27 6.40
C GLY A 113 -2.53 7.21 6.16
N ALA A 114 -3.03 7.98 5.19
CA ALA A 114 -4.43 7.96 4.78
C ALA A 114 -4.62 7.14 3.50
N GLY A 115 -5.46 6.12 3.55
CA GLY A 115 -5.74 5.21 2.46
C GLY A 115 -7.21 5.18 2.06
N ALA A 116 -7.50 4.51 0.95
CA ALA A 116 -8.85 4.38 0.45
C ALA A 116 -9.10 3.04 -0.24
N SER A 117 -10.36 2.60 -0.23
CA SER A 117 -10.78 1.52 -1.11
C SER A 117 -10.88 2.02 -2.55
N ARG A 118 -10.73 1.12 -3.53
CA ARG A 118 -10.96 1.43 -4.95
C ARG A 118 -12.32 2.09 -5.17
N ALA A 119 -13.37 1.61 -4.51
CA ALA A 119 -14.71 2.15 -4.66
C ALA A 119 -14.85 3.62 -4.16
N ALA A 120 -14.06 4.04 -3.17
CA ALA A 120 -14.01 5.43 -2.73
C ALA A 120 -13.26 6.32 -3.74
N VAL A 121 -12.17 5.80 -4.31
CA VAL A 121 -11.40 6.48 -5.38
C VAL A 121 -12.25 6.63 -6.63
N ASP A 122 -12.88 5.55 -7.11
CA ASP A 122 -13.75 5.57 -8.31
C ASP A 122 -14.96 6.51 -8.12
N ALA A 123 -15.44 6.69 -6.89
CA ALA A 123 -16.47 7.66 -6.54
C ALA A 123 -15.95 9.11 -6.42
N GLY A 124 -14.65 9.34 -6.56
CA GLY A 124 -14.03 10.66 -6.51
C GLY A 124 -13.89 11.27 -5.12
N TYR A 125 -13.95 10.45 -4.05
CA TYR A 125 -13.82 10.96 -2.68
C TYR A 125 -12.37 11.34 -2.34
N CYS A 126 -11.40 10.68 -2.95
CA CYS A 126 -9.98 10.90 -2.73
C CYS A 126 -9.15 10.61 -3.99
N PRO A 127 -7.88 11.06 -4.05
CA PRO A 127 -6.97 10.79 -5.16
C PRO A 127 -6.63 9.31 -5.34
N ASN A 128 -6.27 8.92 -6.57
CA ASN A 128 -5.97 7.53 -6.93
C ASN A 128 -4.71 6.96 -6.24
N ASP A 129 -3.76 7.78 -5.88
CA ASP A 129 -2.52 7.40 -5.17
C ASP A 129 -2.75 6.94 -3.72
N MET A 130 -3.96 7.17 -3.19
CA MET A 130 -4.42 6.66 -1.90
C MET A 130 -5.03 5.26 -1.98
N GLN A 131 -5.22 4.71 -3.17
CA GLN A 131 -5.85 3.41 -3.32
C GLN A 131 -5.01 2.29 -2.70
N VAL A 132 -5.62 1.54 -1.78
CA VAL A 132 -5.09 0.32 -1.18
C VAL A 132 -5.78 -0.90 -1.79
N GLY A 133 -5.02 -1.89 -2.17
CA GLY A 133 -5.53 -3.13 -2.74
C GLY A 133 -4.67 -3.68 -3.88
N GLN A 134 -5.14 -4.73 -4.52
CA GLN A 134 -4.45 -5.45 -5.60
C GLN A 134 -4.02 -4.54 -6.77
N THR A 135 -4.85 -3.56 -7.13
CA THR A 135 -4.60 -2.61 -8.24
C THR A 135 -4.13 -1.25 -7.75
N GLY A 136 -3.95 -1.09 -6.45
CA GLY A 136 -3.39 0.08 -5.79
C GLY A 136 -2.08 -0.25 -5.08
N LYS A 137 -1.89 0.35 -3.92
CA LYS A 137 -0.73 0.06 -3.07
C LYS A 137 -1.00 -1.19 -2.22
N ILE A 138 -0.01 -2.09 -2.15
CA ILE A 138 0.03 -3.18 -1.18
C ILE A 138 0.86 -2.68 0.00
N ILE A 139 0.29 -2.80 1.19
CA ILE A 139 0.83 -2.23 2.43
C ILE A 139 0.89 -3.28 3.52
N SER A 140 1.78 -3.09 4.49
CA SER A 140 1.93 -3.95 5.67
C SER A 140 2.20 -3.11 6.93
N PRO A 141 1.27 -2.21 7.31
CA PRO A 141 1.43 -1.42 8.52
C PRO A 141 1.31 -2.30 9.76
N ASP A 142 1.83 -1.84 10.89
CA ASP A 142 1.60 -2.48 12.18
C ASP A 142 0.12 -2.39 12.59
N LEU A 143 -0.55 -1.28 12.22
CA LEU A 143 -1.97 -1.03 12.47
C LEU A 143 -2.67 -0.56 11.20
N TYR A 144 -3.73 -1.25 10.82
CA TYR A 144 -4.63 -0.86 9.73
C TYR A 144 -6.06 -0.68 10.25
N ILE A 145 -6.64 0.51 10.04
CA ILE A 145 -8.03 0.79 10.45
C ILE A 145 -8.88 1.05 9.22
N ALA A 146 -9.92 0.25 9.03
CA ALA A 146 -10.84 0.30 7.91
C ALA A 146 -12.20 0.91 8.32
N PHE A 147 -12.55 2.06 7.77
CA PHE A 147 -13.85 2.70 7.98
C PHE A 147 -14.75 2.53 6.76
N GLY A 148 -15.85 1.79 6.90
CA GLY A 148 -16.86 1.61 5.85
C GLY A 148 -16.33 0.92 4.59
N ILE A 149 -15.35 0.04 4.73
CA ILE A 149 -14.79 -0.81 3.68
C ILE A 149 -15.46 -2.17 3.76
N SER A 150 -15.95 -2.68 2.62
CA SER A 150 -16.67 -3.97 2.58
C SER A 150 -15.76 -5.19 2.75
N GLY A 151 -14.48 -5.09 2.40
CA GLY A 151 -13.57 -6.24 2.45
C GLY A 151 -13.63 -7.12 1.19
N ALA A 152 -13.81 -6.53 0.00
CA ALA A 152 -13.62 -7.27 -1.23
C ALA A 152 -12.21 -7.86 -1.31
N ILE A 153 -12.09 -9.06 -1.91
CA ILE A 153 -10.82 -9.82 -1.98
C ILE A 153 -9.66 -8.98 -2.54
N GLN A 154 -9.94 -8.07 -3.48
CA GLN A 154 -8.95 -7.18 -4.06
C GLN A 154 -8.40 -6.16 -3.04
N HIS A 155 -9.23 -5.72 -2.09
CA HIS A 155 -8.79 -4.84 -1.02
C HIS A 155 -8.00 -5.60 0.03
N ILE A 156 -8.53 -6.75 0.48
CA ILE A 156 -7.89 -7.64 1.46
C ILE A 156 -6.47 -8.03 1.01
N THR A 157 -6.28 -8.33 -0.28
CA THR A 157 -4.96 -8.63 -0.86
C THR A 157 -3.94 -7.51 -0.58
N GLY A 158 -4.38 -6.27 -0.50
CA GLY A 158 -3.52 -5.11 -0.24
C GLY A 158 -3.14 -4.91 1.23
N ILE A 159 -3.81 -5.59 2.17
CA ILE A 159 -3.63 -5.39 3.61
C ILE A 159 -3.37 -6.69 4.39
N LYS A 160 -3.32 -7.84 3.71
CA LYS A 160 -3.23 -9.15 4.35
C LYS A 160 -2.02 -9.34 5.27
N ASP A 161 -0.96 -8.56 5.04
CA ASP A 161 0.28 -8.61 5.80
C ASP A 161 0.34 -7.49 6.87
N ALA A 162 -0.79 -6.79 7.15
CA ALA A 162 -0.88 -5.84 8.27
C ALA A 162 -0.79 -6.57 9.62
N GLY A 163 -0.20 -5.92 10.61
CA GLY A 163 0.00 -6.50 11.94
C GLY A 163 -1.31 -6.65 12.72
N THR A 164 -2.11 -5.59 12.76
CA THR A 164 -3.45 -5.57 13.38
C THR A 164 -4.43 -4.88 12.45
N ILE A 165 -5.56 -5.51 12.19
CA ILE A 165 -6.65 -4.97 11.37
C ILE A 165 -7.84 -4.65 12.26
N VAL A 166 -8.24 -3.39 12.26
CA VAL A 166 -9.45 -2.90 12.92
C VAL A 166 -10.47 -2.52 11.85
N ALA A 167 -11.71 -2.97 11.98
CA ALA A 167 -12.76 -2.66 11.01
C ALA A 167 -14.00 -2.05 11.67
N VAL A 168 -14.53 -0.99 11.08
CA VAL A 168 -15.79 -0.38 11.43
C VAL A 168 -16.70 -0.39 10.22
N ASN A 169 -17.84 -1.08 10.32
CA ASN A 169 -18.82 -1.17 9.23
C ASN A 169 -20.22 -1.35 9.83
N LYS A 170 -21.22 -0.71 9.23
CA LYS A 170 -22.62 -0.90 9.65
C LYS A 170 -23.21 -2.26 9.29
N ASP A 171 -22.67 -2.91 8.27
CA ASP A 171 -23.03 -4.26 7.86
C ASP A 171 -22.19 -5.26 8.64
N ALA A 172 -22.82 -5.95 9.59
CA ALA A 172 -22.16 -6.94 10.43
C ALA A 172 -21.67 -8.19 9.66
N ASP A 173 -22.23 -8.41 8.46
CA ASP A 173 -21.86 -9.53 7.58
C ASP A 173 -20.80 -9.12 6.53
N ALA A 174 -20.26 -7.91 6.63
CA ALA A 174 -19.24 -7.43 5.68
C ALA A 174 -17.98 -8.32 5.75
N PRO A 175 -17.45 -8.78 4.58
CA PRO A 175 -16.28 -9.67 4.54
C PRO A 175 -15.02 -9.11 5.21
N ILE A 176 -14.94 -7.80 5.44
CA ILE A 176 -13.81 -7.20 6.16
C ILE A 176 -13.66 -7.77 7.57
N PHE A 177 -14.77 -8.17 8.21
CA PHE A 177 -14.76 -8.75 9.55
C PHE A 177 -14.16 -10.16 9.61
N GLU A 178 -14.08 -10.88 8.48
CA GLU A 178 -13.41 -12.20 8.41
C GLU A 178 -11.90 -12.10 8.60
N VAL A 179 -11.31 -10.91 8.32
CA VAL A 179 -9.87 -10.67 8.42
C VAL A 179 -9.51 -9.65 9.51
N ALA A 180 -10.49 -9.02 10.13
CA ALA A 180 -10.27 -8.04 11.19
C ALA A 180 -9.98 -8.73 12.52
N ASP A 181 -8.95 -8.27 13.23
CA ASP A 181 -8.66 -8.68 14.61
C ASP A 181 -9.65 -8.06 15.59
N ILE A 182 -10.11 -6.84 15.29
CA ILE A 182 -11.10 -6.10 16.08
C ILE A 182 -12.14 -5.54 15.13
N GLY A 183 -13.42 -5.84 15.38
CA GLY A 183 -14.54 -5.38 14.59
C GLY A 183 -15.56 -4.59 15.41
N LEU A 184 -16.05 -3.49 14.84
CA LEU A 184 -17.17 -2.73 15.37
C LEU A 184 -18.30 -2.65 14.32
N ALA A 185 -19.40 -3.34 14.58
CA ALA A 185 -20.61 -3.25 13.75
C ALA A 185 -21.41 -2.01 14.19
N ALA A 186 -21.14 -0.86 13.57
CA ALA A 186 -21.79 0.42 13.89
C ALA A 186 -21.82 1.35 12.67
N ASP A 187 -22.72 2.33 12.72
CA ASP A 187 -22.72 3.43 11.77
C ASP A 187 -21.58 4.40 12.06
N LEU A 188 -20.88 4.84 11.01
CA LEU A 188 -19.69 5.72 11.10
C LEU A 188 -20.02 7.14 11.61
N PHE A 189 -21.29 7.54 11.53
CA PHE A 189 -21.75 8.89 11.80
C PHE A 189 -22.59 9.02 13.09
N ASN A 190 -22.65 7.96 13.90
CA ASN A 190 -23.41 7.95 15.17
C ASN A 190 -22.51 7.81 16.39
#